data_c0ff239b0c3dae7868651844ac0a0c98
#
_entry.id   c0ff239b0c3dae7868651844ac0a0c98
#
_cell.length_a   1.000
_cell.length_b   1.000
_cell.length_c   1.000
_cell.angle_alpha   90.00
_cell.angle_beta   90.00
_cell.angle_gamma   90.00
#
_symmetry.space_group_name_H-M   'P 1'
#
loop_
_entity.id
_entity.type
_entity.pdbx_description
1 polymer ?
#
loop_
_entity_poly.entity_id
_entity_poly.type
_entity_poly.pdbx_seq_one_letter_code
_entity_poly.pdbx_strand_id
1 'polypeptide(L)'
;MTTEELLQFTSLEDILAKAALTPIFQPIVSLKNNHIYGYEALIRGPSDSVLHSPINLFDAASRHGRLAEFDLLCREVAIARFGELGLKAKLFINTIPAALLQPDYPHGLTTKFLKKAGIPADQVVIELTE
;
A
#
# COMPACT_ATOMS: atom_id res chain seq x y z
N MET A 1 -3.59 25.90 -11.10
CA MET A 1 -3.60 25.04 -9.88
C MET A 1 -4.05 25.88 -8.71
N THR A 2 -5.04 25.42 -7.96
CA THR A 2 -5.51 26.09 -6.76
C THR A 2 -4.50 25.90 -5.61
N THR A 3 -4.66 26.69 -4.54
CA THR A 3 -3.85 26.53 -3.33
C THR A 3 -4.00 25.13 -2.74
N GLU A 4 -5.24 24.62 -2.71
CA GLU A 4 -5.51 23.27 -2.21
C GLU A 4 -4.84 22.20 -3.07
N GLU A 5 -4.92 22.32 -4.39
CA GLU A 5 -4.27 21.37 -5.30
C GLU A 5 -2.75 21.40 -5.14
N LEU A 6 -2.18 22.60 -4.96
CA LEU A 6 -0.75 22.74 -4.75
C LEU A 6 -0.32 22.08 -3.43
N LEU A 7 -1.12 22.25 -2.37
CA LEU A 7 -0.84 21.62 -1.07
C LEU A 7 -0.91 20.09 -1.18
N GLN A 8 -1.90 19.55 -1.88
CA GLN A 8 -2.00 18.11 -2.11
C GLN A 8 -0.80 17.60 -2.90
N PHE A 9 -0.40 18.32 -3.95
CA PHE A 9 0.73 17.94 -4.77
C PHE A 9 2.04 17.91 -3.97
N THR A 10 2.34 18.96 -3.22
CA THR A 10 3.56 19.04 -2.42
C THR A 10 3.57 18.00 -1.31
N SER A 11 2.42 17.74 -0.67
CA SER A 11 2.30 16.71 0.36
C SER A 11 2.54 15.32 -0.22
N LEU A 12 1.99 15.04 -1.41
CA LEU A 12 2.19 13.76 -2.08
C LEU A 12 3.65 13.56 -2.47
N GLU A 13 4.29 14.58 -3.05
CA GLU A 13 5.70 14.49 -3.42
C GLU A 13 6.58 14.19 -2.21
N ASP A 14 6.31 14.83 -1.09
CA ASP A 14 7.05 14.60 0.15
C ASP A 14 6.85 13.18 0.67
N ILE A 15 5.60 12.69 0.67
CA ILE A 15 5.27 11.32 1.10
C ILE A 15 6.00 10.30 0.23
N LEU A 16 5.96 10.47 -1.10
CA LEU A 16 6.62 9.55 -2.02
C LEU A 16 8.13 9.56 -1.86
N ALA A 17 8.71 10.75 -1.69
CA ALA A 17 10.16 10.88 -1.53
C ALA A 17 10.68 10.25 -0.24
N LYS A 18 9.92 10.34 0.85
CA LYS A 18 10.31 9.87 2.18
C LYS A 18 9.73 8.51 2.54
N ALA A 19 8.91 7.92 1.66
CA ALA A 19 8.13 6.71 1.95
C ALA A 19 7.32 6.89 3.26
N ALA A 20 6.71 8.06 3.43
CA ALA A 20 6.02 8.43 4.67
C ALA A 20 4.61 7.84 4.72
N LEU A 21 4.51 6.52 4.58
CA LEU A 21 3.27 5.76 4.65
C LEU A 21 3.36 4.76 5.78
N THR A 22 2.26 4.61 6.52
CA THR A 22 2.19 3.66 7.64
C THR A 22 1.18 2.58 7.30
N PRO A 23 1.61 1.31 7.20
CA PRO A 23 0.67 0.20 7.04
C PRO A 23 0.04 -0.15 8.38
N ILE A 24 -1.27 -0.40 8.35
CA ILE A 24 -2.05 -0.89 9.47
C ILE A 24 -2.59 -2.25 9.05
N PHE A 25 -2.49 -3.26 9.93
CA PHE A 25 -2.90 -4.62 9.60
C PHE A 25 -4.19 -4.96 10.34
N GLN A 26 -5.26 -5.17 9.57
CA GLN A 26 -6.56 -5.54 10.12
C GLN A 26 -6.72 -7.06 10.08
N PRO A 27 -6.98 -7.72 11.23
CA PRO A 27 -7.11 -9.17 11.25
C PRO A 27 -8.33 -9.66 10.48
N ILE A 28 -8.13 -10.78 9.76
CA ILE A 28 -9.18 -11.55 9.12
C ILE A 28 -9.31 -12.86 9.90
N VAL A 29 -10.47 -13.06 10.52
CA VAL A 29 -10.69 -14.19 11.43
C VAL A 29 -11.42 -15.31 10.73
N SER A 30 -10.95 -16.54 10.93
CA SER A 30 -11.66 -17.74 10.48
C SER A 30 -12.73 -18.10 11.48
N LEU A 31 -14.00 -18.07 11.06
CA LEU A 31 -15.10 -18.46 11.94
C LEU A 31 -15.13 -19.97 12.19
N LYS A 32 -14.62 -20.74 11.25
CA LYS A 32 -14.56 -22.21 11.38
C LYS A 32 -13.63 -22.64 12.51
N ASN A 33 -12.43 -22.03 12.55
CA ASN A 33 -11.37 -22.44 13.47
C ASN A 33 -11.17 -21.43 14.61
N ASN A 34 -11.88 -20.33 14.57
CA ASN A 34 -11.83 -19.27 15.58
C ASN A 34 -10.41 -18.76 15.83
N HIS A 35 -9.64 -18.57 14.74
CA HIS A 35 -8.28 -18.04 14.80
C HIS A 35 -8.06 -17.02 13.67
N ILE A 36 -6.96 -16.29 13.73
CA ILE A 36 -6.61 -15.32 12.71
C ILE A 36 -6.10 -16.03 11.45
N TYR A 37 -6.82 -15.88 10.36
CA TYR A 37 -6.46 -16.44 9.06
C TYR A 37 -5.41 -15.58 8.35
N GLY A 38 -5.53 -14.27 8.44
CA GLY A 38 -4.64 -13.34 7.77
C GLY A 38 -4.84 -11.92 8.24
N TYR A 39 -4.17 -11.01 7.58
CA TYR A 39 -4.27 -9.58 7.84
C TYR A 39 -4.39 -8.84 6.52
N GLU A 40 -5.29 -7.86 6.48
CA GLU A 40 -5.37 -6.95 5.36
C GLU A 40 -4.53 -5.72 5.67
N ALA A 41 -3.62 -5.37 4.75
CA ALA A 41 -2.80 -4.18 4.88
C ALA A 41 -3.60 -2.96 4.41
N LEU A 42 -3.72 -1.97 5.29
CA LEU A 42 -4.38 -0.70 5.03
C LEU A 42 -3.35 0.40 5.20
N ILE A 43 -3.33 1.37 4.28
CA ILE A 43 -2.28 2.40 4.28
C ILE A 43 -2.82 3.72 4.81
N ARG A 44 -1.99 4.41 5.58
CA ARG A 44 -2.27 5.76 6.08
C ARG A 44 -1.10 6.68 5.77
N GLY A 45 -1.41 7.93 5.42
CA GLY A 45 -0.40 8.98 5.35
C GLY A 45 -0.07 9.54 6.73
N PRO A 46 0.81 10.53 6.81
CA PRO A 46 1.14 11.16 8.09
C PRO A 46 -0.10 11.74 8.77
N SER A 47 -0.18 11.61 10.08
CA SER A 47 -1.37 12.03 10.86
C SER A 47 -1.63 13.53 10.79
N ASP A 48 -0.59 14.33 10.54
CA ASP A 48 -0.68 15.79 10.41
C ASP A 48 -0.83 16.27 8.97
N SER A 49 -0.98 15.34 8.02
CA SER A 49 -1.08 15.68 6.60
C SER A 49 -2.53 15.72 6.15
N VAL A 50 -2.80 16.56 5.14
CA VAL A 50 -4.09 16.54 4.42
C VAL A 50 -4.29 15.22 3.68
N LEU A 51 -3.22 14.43 3.51
CA LEU A 51 -3.24 13.12 2.85
C LEU A 51 -3.14 11.97 3.87
N HIS A 52 -3.68 12.16 5.08
CA HIS A 52 -3.67 11.09 6.08
C HIS A 52 -4.55 9.90 5.68
N SER A 53 -5.75 10.15 5.16
CA SER A 53 -6.69 9.07 4.83
C SER A 53 -6.34 8.38 3.50
N PRO A 54 -6.64 7.07 3.36
CA PRO A 54 -6.41 6.36 2.11
C PRO A 54 -7.11 6.98 0.92
N ILE A 55 -8.33 7.47 1.10
CA ILE A 55 -9.12 8.09 0.05
C ILE A 55 -8.41 9.33 -0.49
N ASN A 56 -7.92 10.18 0.41
CA ASN A 56 -7.22 11.40 0.02
C ASN A 56 -5.89 11.10 -0.66
N LEU A 57 -5.14 10.11 -0.16
CA LEU A 57 -3.89 9.67 -0.76
C LEU A 57 -4.11 9.18 -2.20
N PHE A 58 -5.10 8.32 -2.38
CA PHE A 58 -5.44 7.74 -3.65
C PHE A 58 -5.86 8.82 -4.65
N ASP A 59 -6.75 9.71 -4.22
CA ASP A 59 -7.24 10.81 -5.04
C ASP A 59 -6.08 11.71 -5.51
N ALA A 60 -5.18 12.07 -4.61
CA ALA A 60 -4.03 12.89 -4.95
C ALA A 60 -3.10 12.17 -5.94
N ALA A 61 -2.81 10.90 -5.71
CA ALA A 61 -1.95 10.10 -6.60
C ALA A 61 -2.56 10.02 -8.01
N SER A 62 -3.87 9.80 -8.09
CA SER A 62 -4.58 9.72 -9.36
C SER A 62 -4.54 11.06 -10.10
N ARG A 63 -4.87 12.16 -9.41
CA ARG A 63 -4.92 13.50 -10.01
C ARG A 63 -3.56 13.97 -10.52
N HIS A 64 -2.49 13.60 -9.83
CA HIS A 64 -1.15 14.09 -10.16
C HIS A 64 -0.33 13.11 -10.98
N GLY A 65 -0.98 12.06 -11.52
CA GLY A 65 -0.32 11.11 -12.43
C GLY A 65 0.73 10.24 -11.76
N ARG A 66 0.59 9.98 -10.46
CA ARG A 66 1.56 9.21 -9.67
C ARG A 66 0.99 7.90 -9.12
N LEU A 67 -0.07 7.39 -9.78
CA LEU A 67 -0.82 6.25 -9.25
C LEU A 67 0.01 4.97 -9.20
N ALA A 68 0.77 4.66 -10.25
CA ALA A 68 1.61 3.46 -10.29
C ALA A 68 2.69 3.49 -9.21
N GLU A 69 3.37 4.63 -9.07
CA GLU A 69 4.41 4.82 -8.07
C GLU A 69 3.83 4.70 -6.65
N PHE A 70 2.68 5.31 -6.41
CA PHE A 70 2.00 5.25 -5.12
C PHE A 70 1.58 3.81 -4.77
N ASP A 71 0.97 3.10 -5.72
CA ASP A 71 0.54 1.72 -5.53
C ASP A 71 1.72 0.82 -5.15
N LEU A 72 2.83 0.95 -5.86
CA LEU A 72 4.04 0.18 -5.58
C LEU A 72 4.63 0.51 -4.22
N LEU A 73 4.66 1.78 -3.84
CA LEU A 73 5.18 2.18 -2.53
C LEU A 73 4.31 1.63 -1.39
N CYS A 74 2.99 1.67 -1.55
CA CYS A 74 2.08 1.05 -0.56
C CYS A 74 2.40 -0.42 -0.36
N ARG A 75 2.63 -1.14 -1.44
CA ARG A 75 2.95 -2.57 -1.39
C ARG A 75 4.30 -2.81 -0.74
N GLU A 76 5.28 -2.01 -1.10
CA GLU A 76 6.63 -2.12 -0.53
C GLU A 76 6.63 -1.93 0.98
N VAL A 77 6.00 -0.85 1.47
CA VAL A 77 5.98 -0.57 2.90
C VAL A 77 5.17 -1.61 3.68
N ALA A 78 4.07 -2.09 3.10
CA ALA A 78 3.25 -3.13 3.75
C ALA A 78 4.03 -4.44 3.90
N ILE A 79 4.69 -4.87 2.84
CA ILE A 79 5.47 -6.12 2.84
C ILE A 79 6.65 -6.01 3.81
N ALA A 80 7.38 -4.91 3.77
CA ALA A 80 8.53 -4.71 4.66
C ALA A 80 8.12 -4.77 6.13
N ARG A 81 7.05 -4.06 6.47
CA ARG A 81 6.57 -4.02 7.86
C ARG A 81 6.03 -5.38 8.33
N PHE A 82 5.29 -6.06 7.45
CA PHE A 82 4.77 -7.39 7.78
C PHE A 82 5.92 -8.37 8.07
N GLY A 83 6.97 -8.30 7.27
CA GLY A 83 8.17 -9.12 7.48
C GLY A 83 8.85 -8.82 8.81
N GLU A 84 8.98 -7.54 9.17
CA GLU A 84 9.55 -7.13 10.46
C GLU A 84 8.77 -7.67 11.66
N LEU A 85 7.43 -7.71 11.53
CA LEU A 85 6.56 -8.21 12.59
C LEU A 85 6.61 -9.73 12.75
N GLY A 86 7.14 -10.44 11.76
CA GLY A 86 7.28 -11.90 11.82
C GLY A 86 5.98 -12.67 11.87
N LEU A 87 4.90 -12.09 11.35
CA LEU A 87 3.59 -12.74 11.35
C LEU A 87 3.56 -13.90 10.36
N LYS A 88 2.93 -15.01 10.76
CA LYS A 88 2.89 -16.24 9.96
C LYS A 88 1.58 -16.44 9.20
N ALA A 89 0.59 -15.61 9.46
CA ALA A 89 -0.70 -15.65 8.77
C ALA A 89 -0.58 -15.09 7.35
N LYS A 90 -1.64 -15.22 6.57
CA LYS A 90 -1.71 -14.66 5.21
C LYS A 90 -1.67 -13.13 5.25
N LEU A 91 -1.02 -12.54 4.26
CA LEU A 91 -1.02 -11.10 4.05
C LEU A 91 -1.85 -10.77 2.82
N PHE A 92 -2.88 -9.94 3.01
CA PHE A 92 -3.76 -9.48 1.93
C PHE A 92 -3.40 -8.04 1.60
N ILE A 93 -3.05 -7.79 0.34
CA ILE A 93 -2.63 -6.48 -0.14
C ILE A 93 -3.58 -6.02 -1.24
N ASN A 94 -4.14 -4.83 -1.06
CA ASN A 94 -4.98 -4.20 -2.07
C ASN A 94 -4.11 -3.62 -3.19
N THR A 95 -4.52 -3.85 -4.42
CA THR A 95 -3.88 -3.30 -5.61
C THR A 95 -4.94 -2.62 -6.47
N ILE A 96 -4.58 -1.47 -6.99
CA ILE A 96 -5.46 -0.64 -7.79
C ILE A 96 -5.33 -1.08 -9.25
N PRO A 97 -6.42 -1.59 -9.89
CA PRO A 97 -6.33 -2.02 -11.28
C PRO A 97 -5.85 -0.91 -12.23
N ALA A 98 -6.28 0.34 -12.00
CA ALA A 98 -5.84 1.47 -12.81
C ALA A 98 -4.34 1.69 -12.75
N ALA A 99 -3.70 1.39 -11.63
CA ALA A 99 -2.24 1.48 -11.50
C ALA A 99 -1.53 0.45 -12.38
N LEU A 100 -2.07 -0.78 -12.42
CA LEU A 100 -1.50 -1.86 -13.23
C LEU A 100 -1.55 -1.57 -14.73
N LEU A 101 -2.51 -0.75 -15.15
CA LEU A 101 -2.71 -0.39 -16.55
C LEU A 101 -1.87 0.80 -17.00
N GLN A 102 -1.12 1.44 -16.10
CA GLN A 102 -0.25 2.54 -16.47
C GLN A 102 0.88 2.04 -17.37
N PRO A 103 1.21 2.76 -18.47
CA PRO A 103 2.25 2.30 -19.42
C PRO A 103 3.62 2.12 -18.79
N ASP A 104 3.92 2.89 -17.75
CA ASP A 104 5.20 2.86 -17.05
C ASP A 104 5.21 1.98 -15.80
N TYR A 105 4.16 1.17 -15.61
CA TYR A 105 4.08 0.29 -14.42
C TYR A 105 5.20 -0.75 -14.47
N PRO A 106 6.12 -0.77 -13.48
CA PRO A 106 7.20 -1.75 -13.45
C PRO A 106 6.68 -3.09 -12.93
N HIS A 107 6.96 -4.16 -13.69
CA HIS A 107 6.56 -5.52 -13.33
C HIS A 107 7.67 -6.23 -12.54
N GLY A 108 7.28 -7.19 -11.71
CA GLY A 108 8.20 -8.06 -11.00
C GLY A 108 8.76 -7.51 -9.68
N LEU A 109 8.38 -6.29 -9.29
CA LEU A 109 8.90 -5.69 -8.05
C LEU A 109 8.32 -6.34 -6.80
N THR A 110 7.07 -6.82 -6.85
CA THR A 110 6.46 -7.47 -5.69
C THR A 110 7.28 -8.68 -5.24
N THR A 111 7.75 -9.49 -6.17
CA THR A 111 8.60 -10.64 -5.86
C THR A 111 9.89 -10.21 -5.17
N LYS A 112 10.49 -9.10 -5.62
CA LYS A 112 11.69 -8.55 -4.98
C LYS A 112 11.42 -8.09 -3.55
N PHE A 113 10.29 -7.42 -3.33
CA PHE A 113 9.90 -6.97 -1.99
C PHE A 113 9.73 -8.16 -1.05
N LEU A 114 9.07 -9.23 -1.51
CA LEU A 114 8.84 -10.44 -0.73
C LEU A 114 10.16 -11.13 -0.36
N LYS A 115 11.06 -11.25 -1.31
CA LYS A 115 12.37 -11.87 -1.06
C LYS A 115 13.16 -11.08 -0.03
N LYS A 116 13.18 -9.76 -0.15
CA LYS A 116 13.88 -8.89 0.78
C LYS A 116 13.31 -8.99 2.19
N ALA A 117 12.00 -9.14 2.31
CA ALA A 117 11.31 -9.24 3.61
C ALA A 117 11.31 -10.67 4.18
N GLY A 118 11.73 -11.66 3.40
CA GLY A 118 11.74 -13.06 3.83
C GLY A 118 10.35 -13.68 3.89
N ILE A 119 9.42 -13.21 3.07
CA ILE A 119 8.04 -13.70 3.04
C ILE A 119 7.85 -14.61 1.83
N PRO A 120 7.41 -15.88 2.02
CA PRO A 120 7.11 -16.76 0.90
C PRO A 120 5.94 -16.21 0.07
N ALA A 121 6.00 -16.40 -1.24
CA ALA A 121 4.96 -15.90 -2.14
C ALA A 121 3.58 -16.49 -1.86
N ASP A 122 3.51 -17.72 -1.38
CA ASP A 122 2.23 -18.37 -1.06
C ASP A 122 1.58 -17.83 0.22
N GLN A 123 2.29 -16.98 0.96
CA GLN A 123 1.74 -16.30 2.13
C GLN A 123 0.98 -15.03 1.78
N VAL A 124 1.08 -14.57 0.52
CA VAL A 124 0.54 -13.26 0.11
C VAL A 124 -0.59 -13.44 -0.90
N VAL A 125 -1.67 -12.70 -0.69
CA VAL A 125 -2.81 -12.62 -1.60
C VAL A 125 -2.95 -11.18 -2.08
N ILE A 126 -2.95 -10.99 -3.38
CA ILE A 126 -3.18 -9.67 -3.98
C ILE A 126 -4.67 -9.54 -4.30
N GLU A 127 -5.31 -8.52 -3.75
CA GLU A 127 -6.72 -8.23 -3.98
C GLU A 127 -6.83 -7.08 -4.98
N LEU A 128 -7.63 -7.27 -6.03
CA LEU A 128 -7.93 -6.20 -6.99
C LEU A 128 -9.16 -5.46 -6.49
N THR A 129 -8.98 -4.19 -6.18
CA THR A 129 -10.04 -3.34 -5.61
C THR A 129 -10.35 -2.22 -6.61
N GLU A 130 -11.61 -2.10 -6.99
CA GLU A 130 -12.07 -1.02 -7.88
C GLU A 130 -12.22 0.32 -7.18
#